data_00edf2d19944185a40873ea4c23a75cf
#
_entry.id   00edf2d19944185a40873ea4c23a75cf
#
_cell.length_a   1.000
_cell.length_b   1.000
_cell.length_c   1.000
_cell.angle_alpha   90.00
_cell.angle_beta   90.00
_cell.angle_gamma   90.00
#
_symmetry.space_group_name_H-M   'P 1'
#
loop_
_entity.id
_entity.type
_entity.pdbx_description
1 polymer ?
#
loop_
_entity_poly.entity_id
_entity_poly.type
_entity_poly.pdbx_seq_one_letter_code
_entity_poly.pdbx_strand_id
1 'polypeptide(L)'
;IVVSTPQAVALADARKGINMFTNDKVNVPILGLVENMAWFTPAELPENKYYIFGKEGAKRLAEKMNVPLLGQIPIVQSICESGDKGTPVALDENTVTGRAFLQLAAAVVRQVDRRNMEMAPTRIVEVHK
;
A
#
# COMPACT_ATOMS: atom_id res chain seq x y z
N ILE A 1 2.27 6.07 -4.39
CA ILE A 1 2.16 4.79 -3.67
C ILE A 1 1.77 3.71 -4.65
N VAL A 2 2.31 2.50 -4.49
CA VAL A 2 1.92 1.31 -5.28
C VAL A 2 1.22 0.32 -4.35
N VAL A 3 0.06 -0.17 -4.74
CA VAL A 3 -0.73 -1.15 -3.98
C VAL A 3 -0.75 -2.46 -4.73
N SER A 4 -0.45 -3.56 -4.04
CA SER A 4 -0.48 -4.91 -4.62
C SER A 4 -0.96 -5.94 -3.60
N THR A 5 -1.41 -7.08 -4.08
CA THR A 5 -1.61 -8.29 -3.26
C THR A 5 -0.30 -9.09 -3.18
N PRO A 6 -0.17 -10.07 -2.26
CA PRO A 6 1.04 -10.90 -2.17
C PRO A 6 1.28 -11.86 -3.34
N GLN A 7 0.33 -11.99 -4.28
CA GLN A 7 0.42 -12.92 -5.42
C GLN A 7 1.53 -12.57 -6.41
N ALA A 8 2.24 -13.57 -6.90
CA ALA A 8 3.36 -13.38 -7.82
C ALA A 8 2.97 -12.61 -9.10
N VAL A 9 1.77 -12.88 -9.66
CA VAL A 9 1.28 -12.20 -10.86
C VAL A 9 1.03 -10.70 -10.60
N ALA A 10 0.39 -10.36 -9.48
CA ALA A 10 0.15 -8.97 -9.09
C ALA A 10 1.46 -8.23 -8.81
N LEU A 11 2.42 -8.90 -8.17
CA LEU A 11 3.74 -8.34 -7.89
C LEU A 11 4.56 -8.09 -9.16
N ALA A 12 4.39 -8.92 -10.19
CA ALA A 12 5.02 -8.69 -11.49
C ALA A 12 4.53 -7.38 -12.13
N ASP A 13 3.23 -7.10 -12.04
CA ASP A 13 2.66 -5.85 -12.56
C ASP A 13 3.01 -4.64 -11.69
N ALA A 14 3.00 -4.79 -10.36
CA ALA A 14 3.47 -3.75 -9.44
C ALA A 14 4.92 -3.35 -9.75
N ARG A 15 5.80 -4.32 -10.02
CA ARG A 15 7.20 -4.06 -10.42
C ARG A 15 7.30 -3.28 -11.72
N LYS A 16 6.47 -3.62 -12.73
CA LYS A 16 6.43 -2.86 -13.99
C LYS A 16 5.98 -1.42 -13.73
N GLY A 17 4.94 -1.22 -12.91
CA GLY A 17 4.47 0.10 -12.52
C GLY A 17 5.55 0.94 -11.83
N ILE A 18 6.28 0.37 -10.87
CA ILE A 18 7.41 1.05 -10.21
C ILE A 18 8.44 1.47 -11.25
N ASN A 19 8.88 0.55 -12.10
CA ASN A 19 9.88 0.85 -13.14
C ASN A 19 9.41 1.94 -14.11
N MET A 20 8.11 1.97 -14.45
CA MET A 20 7.54 3.00 -15.31
C MET A 20 7.64 4.38 -14.67
N PHE A 21 7.27 4.52 -13.39
CA PHE A 21 7.31 5.80 -12.69
C PHE A 21 8.73 6.27 -12.38
N THR A 22 9.65 5.35 -12.09
CA THR A 22 11.05 5.66 -11.77
C THR A 22 11.94 5.81 -13.01
N ASN A 23 11.40 5.61 -14.20
CA ASN A 23 12.13 5.83 -15.45
C ASN A 23 12.57 7.30 -15.58
N ASP A 24 13.75 7.56 -16.13
CA ASP A 24 14.33 8.90 -16.25
C ASP A 24 13.43 9.91 -16.97
N LYS A 25 12.59 9.45 -17.90
CA LYS A 25 11.66 10.30 -18.65
C LYS A 25 10.42 10.70 -17.84
N VAL A 26 9.98 9.86 -16.90
CA VAL A 26 8.82 10.09 -16.04
C VAL A 26 9.27 10.68 -14.70
N ASN A 27 10.25 10.08 -14.09
CA ASN A 27 10.96 10.49 -12.88
C ASN A 27 10.01 10.91 -11.72
N VAL A 28 9.02 10.07 -11.44
CA VAL A 28 8.11 10.23 -10.31
C VAL A 28 8.56 9.31 -9.18
N PRO A 29 8.94 9.85 -8.01
CA PRO A 29 9.38 9.05 -6.89
C PRO A 29 8.26 8.17 -6.34
N ILE A 30 8.60 6.93 -5.97
CA ILE A 30 7.68 6.01 -5.30
C ILE A 30 7.84 6.17 -3.79
N LEU A 31 6.79 6.61 -3.11
CA LEU A 31 6.78 6.76 -1.65
C LEU A 31 6.84 5.41 -0.92
N GLY A 32 6.35 4.35 -1.55
CA GLY A 32 6.41 2.99 -1.04
C GLY A 32 5.31 2.08 -1.57
N LEU A 33 5.33 0.82 -1.08
CA LEU A 33 4.35 -0.21 -1.38
C LEU A 33 3.38 -0.42 -0.23
N VAL A 34 2.15 -0.79 -0.58
CA VAL A 34 1.13 -1.33 0.34
C VAL A 34 0.82 -2.76 -0.07
N GLU A 35 0.88 -3.68 0.88
CA GLU A 35 0.40 -5.05 0.69
C GLU A 35 -1.06 -5.14 1.11
N ASN A 36 -1.96 -5.17 0.14
CA ASN A 36 -3.39 -5.36 0.37
C ASN A 36 -3.73 -6.85 0.35
N MET A 37 -4.78 -7.25 1.07
CA MET A 37 -5.18 -8.66 1.21
C MET A 37 -4.05 -9.54 1.76
N ALA A 38 -3.28 -9.00 2.72
CA ALA A 38 -2.06 -9.62 3.22
C ALA A 38 -2.31 -10.95 3.94
N TRP A 39 -3.41 -11.04 4.69
CA TRP A 39 -3.88 -12.27 5.36
C TRP A 39 -5.37 -12.16 5.69
N PHE A 40 -5.96 -13.29 6.01
CA PHE A 40 -7.30 -13.42 6.55
C PHE A 40 -7.23 -13.97 7.97
N THR A 41 -8.03 -13.43 8.88
CA THR A 41 -8.20 -13.93 10.24
C THR A 41 -9.69 -14.18 10.48
N PRO A 42 -10.12 -15.45 10.67
CA PRO A 42 -11.50 -15.78 11.05
C PRO A 42 -11.86 -15.19 12.41
N ALA A 43 -13.12 -14.79 12.58
CA ALA A 43 -13.61 -14.24 13.84
C ALA A 43 -13.51 -15.27 15.01
N GLU A 44 -13.69 -16.55 14.69
CA GLU A 44 -13.62 -17.67 15.62
C GLU A 44 -12.19 -18.02 16.05
N LEU A 45 -11.20 -17.60 15.28
CA LEU A 45 -9.78 -17.90 15.49
C LEU A 45 -8.94 -16.60 15.36
N PRO A 46 -9.09 -15.64 16.27
CA PRO A 46 -8.50 -14.30 16.14
C PRO A 46 -6.97 -14.28 16.14
N GLU A 47 -6.34 -15.31 16.67
CA GLU A 47 -4.88 -15.46 16.68
C GLU A 47 -4.31 -16.05 15.38
N ASN A 48 -5.17 -16.61 14.49
CA ASN A 48 -4.73 -17.31 13.30
C ASN A 48 -4.71 -16.38 12.09
N LYS A 49 -3.63 -16.45 11.31
CA LYS A 49 -3.49 -15.74 10.04
C LYS A 49 -3.39 -16.72 8.88
N TYR A 50 -4.30 -16.61 7.94
CA TYR A 50 -4.32 -17.42 6.72
C TYR A 50 -3.85 -16.55 5.52
N TYR A 51 -2.80 -16.96 4.88
CA TYR A 51 -2.18 -16.25 3.77
C TYR A 51 -2.73 -16.75 2.43
N ILE A 52 -3.98 -16.40 2.13
CA ILE A 52 -4.74 -16.90 0.97
C ILE A 52 -4.03 -16.57 -0.34
N PHE A 53 -3.46 -15.39 -0.46
CA PHE A 53 -2.78 -14.90 -1.65
C PHE A 53 -1.25 -14.96 -1.57
N GLY A 54 -0.70 -15.66 -0.60
CA GLY A 54 0.74 -15.72 -0.33
C GLY A 54 1.16 -14.86 0.85
N LYS A 55 2.36 -15.08 1.34
CA LYS A 55 2.88 -14.44 2.54
C LYS A 55 3.97 -13.43 2.19
N GLU A 56 3.79 -12.18 2.64
CA GLU A 56 4.80 -11.10 2.57
C GLU A 56 5.39 -10.86 1.16
N GLY A 57 4.58 -11.05 0.11
CA GLY A 57 5.05 -10.90 -1.27
C GLY A 57 5.45 -9.47 -1.60
N ALA A 58 4.62 -8.48 -1.23
CA ALA A 58 4.92 -7.09 -1.48
C ALA A 58 6.05 -6.57 -0.59
N LYS A 59 6.21 -7.11 0.63
CA LYS A 59 7.36 -6.81 1.49
C LYS A 59 8.67 -7.20 0.82
N ARG A 60 8.76 -8.43 0.30
CA ARG A 60 9.95 -8.88 -0.46
C ARG A 60 10.19 -8.05 -1.73
N LEU A 61 9.11 -7.65 -2.42
CA LEU A 61 9.24 -6.76 -3.58
C LEU A 61 9.76 -5.38 -3.16
N ALA A 62 9.25 -4.81 -2.08
CA ALA A 62 9.70 -3.52 -1.54
C ALA A 62 11.20 -3.55 -1.23
N GLU A 63 11.68 -4.58 -0.53
CA GLU A 63 13.09 -4.80 -0.24
C GLU A 63 13.92 -4.90 -1.53
N LYS A 64 13.47 -5.68 -2.51
CA LYS A 64 14.16 -5.87 -3.79
C LYS A 64 14.24 -4.60 -4.63
N MET A 65 13.20 -3.76 -4.56
CA MET A 65 13.12 -2.50 -5.31
C MET A 65 13.69 -1.30 -4.52
N ASN A 66 14.16 -1.54 -3.29
CA ASN A 66 14.65 -0.51 -2.37
C ASN A 66 13.64 0.62 -2.15
N VAL A 67 12.37 0.26 -1.95
CA VAL A 67 11.27 1.18 -1.60
C VAL A 67 10.66 0.77 -0.26
N PRO A 68 10.11 1.71 0.53
CA PRO A 68 9.49 1.38 1.81
C PRO A 68 8.26 0.48 1.65
N LEU A 69 8.04 -0.46 2.57
CA LEU A 69 6.72 -1.04 2.82
C LEU A 69 5.96 -0.11 3.76
N LEU A 70 4.86 0.48 3.27
CA LEU A 70 4.06 1.45 4.02
C LEU A 70 3.09 0.80 4.99
N GLY A 71 2.57 -0.37 4.64
CA GLY A 71 1.63 -1.11 5.47
C GLY A 71 1.13 -2.39 4.82
N GLN A 72 0.48 -3.19 5.65
CA GLN A 72 -0.18 -4.43 5.26
C GLN A 72 -1.63 -4.37 5.73
N ILE A 73 -2.57 -4.56 4.81
CA ILE A 73 -4.00 -4.51 5.09
C ILE A 73 -4.56 -5.93 5.01
N PRO A 74 -5.23 -6.43 6.08
CA PRO A 74 -5.82 -7.75 6.08
C PRO A 74 -7.07 -7.82 5.20
N ILE A 75 -7.51 -9.03 4.88
CA ILE A 75 -8.85 -9.28 4.32
C ILE A 75 -9.82 -9.34 5.49
N VAL A 76 -10.82 -8.44 5.50
CA VAL A 76 -11.87 -8.41 6.52
C VAL A 76 -13.19 -8.08 5.83
N GLN A 77 -14.24 -8.82 6.14
CA GLN A 77 -15.57 -8.64 5.55
C GLN A 77 -16.10 -7.23 5.77
N SER A 78 -15.86 -6.64 6.95
CA SER A 78 -16.29 -5.28 7.27
C SER A 78 -15.70 -4.20 6.36
N ILE A 79 -14.59 -4.44 5.68
CA ILE A 79 -14.05 -3.49 4.69
C ILE A 79 -15.01 -3.37 3.50
N CYS A 80 -15.50 -4.50 2.99
CA CYS A 80 -16.48 -4.53 1.90
C CYS A 80 -17.80 -3.87 2.34
N GLU A 81 -18.37 -4.33 3.44
CA GLU A 81 -19.64 -3.83 3.94
C GLU A 81 -19.64 -2.33 4.25
N SER A 82 -18.55 -1.84 4.81
CA SER A 82 -18.40 -0.41 5.12
C SER A 82 -18.21 0.44 3.87
N GLY A 83 -17.49 -0.11 2.87
CA GLY A 83 -17.35 0.52 1.58
C GLY A 83 -18.68 0.68 0.85
N ASP A 84 -19.49 -0.38 0.82
CA ASP A 84 -20.83 -0.37 0.22
C ASP A 84 -21.80 0.60 0.91
N LYS A 85 -21.65 0.76 2.24
CA LYS A 85 -22.44 1.70 3.04
C LYS A 85 -21.93 3.14 3.01
N GLY A 86 -20.76 3.40 2.42
CA GLY A 86 -20.13 4.72 2.43
C GLY A 86 -19.60 5.15 3.81
N THR A 87 -19.36 4.22 4.72
CA THR A 87 -18.80 4.46 6.05
C THR A 87 -17.41 3.83 6.18
N PRO A 88 -16.32 4.57 5.86
CA PRO A 88 -14.97 3.98 5.82
C PRO A 88 -14.55 3.34 7.14
N VAL A 89 -13.99 2.13 7.08
CA VAL A 89 -13.50 1.41 8.28
C VAL A 89 -12.40 2.18 9.03
N ALA A 90 -11.72 3.08 8.37
CA ALA A 90 -10.69 3.93 8.97
C ALA A 90 -11.23 4.91 10.02
N LEU A 91 -12.56 5.14 10.08
CA LEU A 91 -13.19 5.99 11.08
C LEU A 91 -13.28 5.32 12.47
N ASP A 92 -13.14 3.99 12.53
CA ASP A 92 -13.15 3.25 13.79
C ASP A 92 -11.75 2.73 14.14
N GLU A 93 -11.00 3.54 14.87
CA GLU A 93 -9.64 3.22 15.32
C GLU A 93 -9.57 2.10 16.38
N ASN A 94 -10.73 1.68 16.94
CA ASN A 94 -10.77 0.57 17.89
C ASN A 94 -10.70 -0.80 17.20
N THR A 95 -10.95 -0.86 15.91
CA THR A 95 -10.83 -2.09 15.11
C THR A 95 -9.38 -2.34 14.63
N VAL A 96 -9.06 -3.60 14.39
CA VAL A 96 -7.76 -3.99 13.81
C VAL A 96 -7.57 -3.34 12.43
N THR A 97 -8.65 -3.30 11.65
CA THR A 97 -8.65 -2.72 10.30
C THR A 97 -8.48 -1.21 10.32
N GLY A 98 -9.23 -0.51 11.17
CA GLY A 98 -9.11 0.94 11.34
C GLY A 98 -7.70 1.33 11.74
N ARG A 99 -7.11 0.64 12.72
CA ARG A 99 -5.70 0.86 13.11
C ARG A 99 -4.73 0.61 11.96
N ALA A 100 -4.95 -0.43 11.14
CA ALA A 100 -4.09 -0.71 10.00
C ALA A 100 -4.11 0.44 8.97
N PHE A 101 -5.28 1.01 8.68
CA PHE A 101 -5.40 2.17 7.79
C PHE A 101 -4.79 3.44 8.39
N LEU A 102 -4.96 3.69 9.69
CA LEU A 102 -4.35 4.84 10.37
C LEU A 102 -2.81 4.74 10.40
N GLN A 103 -2.28 3.55 10.66
CA GLN A 103 -0.83 3.31 10.60
C GLN A 103 -0.29 3.50 9.19
N LEU A 104 -1.02 3.03 8.17
CA LEU A 104 -0.68 3.26 6.76
C LEU A 104 -0.67 4.76 6.45
N ALA A 105 -1.70 5.51 6.84
CA ALA A 105 -1.77 6.95 6.64
C ALA A 105 -0.59 7.68 7.29
N ALA A 106 -0.25 7.34 8.53
CA ALA A 106 0.90 7.90 9.23
C ALA A 106 2.23 7.55 8.52
N ALA A 107 2.36 6.34 7.97
CA ALA A 107 3.54 5.96 7.18
C ALA A 107 3.64 6.77 5.88
N VAL A 108 2.52 7.01 5.21
CA VAL A 108 2.47 7.86 4.00
C VAL A 108 2.90 9.29 4.32
N VAL A 109 2.36 9.90 5.38
CA VAL A 109 2.74 11.26 5.80
C VAL A 109 4.25 11.36 6.01
N ARG A 110 4.84 10.44 6.77
CA ARG A 110 6.30 10.42 6.99
C ARG A 110 7.11 10.33 5.68
N GLN A 111 6.64 9.56 4.70
CA GLN A 111 7.33 9.45 3.42
C GLN A 111 7.15 10.70 2.55
N VAL A 112 6.00 11.37 2.62
CA VAL A 112 5.78 12.66 1.97
C VAL A 112 6.70 13.73 2.54
N ASP A 113 6.78 13.83 3.87
CA ASP A 113 7.65 14.78 4.54
C ASP A 113 9.12 14.55 4.18
N ARG A 114 9.57 13.30 4.23
CA ARG A 114 10.92 12.90 3.83
C ARG A 114 11.19 13.28 2.36
N ARG A 115 10.29 12.91 1.46
CA ARG A 115 10.41 13.26 0.04
C ARG A 115 10.54 14.77 -0.17
N ASN A 116 9.73 15.57 0.54
CA ASN A 116 9.73 17.02 0.41
C ASN A 116 10.99 17.67 0.99
N MET A 117 11.65 17.04 1.96
CA MET A 117 12.95 17.48 2.49
C MET A 117 14.11 17.13 1.56
N GLU A 118 14.05 15.94 0.92
CA GLU A 118 15.17 15.37 0.15
C GLU A 118 15.13 15.72 -1.35
N MET A 119 13.96 16.11 -1.88
CA MET A 119 13.76 16.29 -3.33
C MET A 119 13.09 17.61 -3.66
N ALA A 120 13.46 18.21 -4.78
CA ALA A 120 12.78 19.38 -5.33
C ALA A 120 11.30 19.07 -5.67
N PRO A 121 10.42 20.09 -5.72
CA PRO A 121 9.04 19.91 -6.16
C PRO A 121 8.96 19.21 -7.52
N THR A 122 7.96 18.36 -7.69
CA THR A 122 7.70 17.70 -8.98
C THR A 122 7.44 18.77 -10.04
N ARG A 123 8.11 18.67 -11.19
CA ARG A 123 7.91 19.60 -12.29
C ARG A 123 6.49 19.49 -12.82
N ILE A 124 5.85 20.64 -13.02
CA ILE A 124 4.54 20.70 -13.69
C ILE A 124 4.79 20.38 -15.16
N VAL A 125 4.03 19.43 -15.70
CA VAL A 125 4.06 19.14 -17.14
C VAL A 125 3.31 20.26 -17.86
N GLU A 126 4.05 21.12 -18.57
CA GLU A 126 3.44 22.11 -19.46
C GLU A 126 2.98 21.41 -20.74
N VAL A 127 1.67 21.38 -20.96
CA VAL A 127 1.10 20.91 -22.22
C VAL A 127 1.14 22.06 -23.20
N HIS A 128 2.12 22.07 -24.08
CA HIS A 128 2.10 22.96 -25.25
C HIS A 128 1.00 22.47 -26.22
N LYS A 129 0.01 23.33 -26.43
CA LYS A 129 -1.03 23.14 -27.46
C LYS A 129 -0.47 23.42 -28.84
#